data_d1211f7210b0c12c0d10649f0cb8ae1c
#
_entry.id   d1211f7210b0c12c0d10649f0cb8ae1c
#
_cell.length_a   1.000
_cell.length_b   1.000
_cell.length_c   1.000
_cell.angle_alpha   90.00
_cell.angle_beta   90.00
_cell.angle_gamma   90.00
#
_symmetry.space_group_name_H-M   'P 1'
#
loop_
_entity.id
_entity.type
_entity.pdbx_description
1 polymer ?
#
loop_
_entity_poly.entity_id
_entity_poly.type
_entity_poly.pdbx_seq_one_letter_code
_entity_poly.pdbx_strand_id
1 'polypeptide(L)'
;MAKDVIIACDFSSKEQTLSFLDKFTGRKPFVKIGMELFYAEGPAIVREIKARGHQIFLDLKLHDIPNTVRKAMSVLSRLDVDMCNVHAAGTIDMMRGALEGLTREDGTRPLLIAVTQIGRAHV
;
A
#
# COMPACT_ATOMS: atom_id res chain seq x y z
N MET A 1 18.34 4.55 -15.23
CA MET A 1 17.48 4.13 -14.13
C MET A 1 16.29 3.37 -14.69
N ALA A 2 16.09 2.17 -14.23
CA ALA A 2 14.94 1.38 -14.66
C ALA A 2 13.66 2.00 -14.14
N LYS A 3 12.61 1.98 -14.97
CA LYS A 3 11.27 2.39 -14.56
C LYS A 3 10.51 1.15 -14.13
N ASP A 4 9.94 1.19 -12.95
CA ASP A 4 9.12 0.10 -12.46
C ASP A 4 7.70 0.21 -13.02
N VAL A 5 7.15 -0.95 -13.33
CA VAL A 5 5.74 -1.10 -13.66
C VAL A 5 5.06 -1.70 -12.44
N ILE A 6 3.98 -1.09 -12.01
CA ILE A 6 3.20 -1.59 -10.89
C ILE A 6 1.92 -2.23 -11.44
N ILE A 7 1.72 -3.51 -11.13
CA ILE A 7 0.55 -4.26 -11.59
C ILE A 7 -0.53 -4.16 -10.52
N ALA A 8 -1.71 -3.66 -10.90
CA ALA A 8 -2.85 -3.60 -10.00
C ALA A 8 -3.46 -4.99 -9.86
N CYS A 9 -3.35 -5.56 -8.66
CA CYS A 9 -3.94 -6.86 -8.35
C CYS A 9 -5.35 -6.67 -7.78
N ASP A 10 -6.26 -6.26 -8.64
CA ASP A 10 -7.65 -5.96 -8.25
C ASP A 10 -8.49 -7.25 -8.26
N PHE A 11 -8.06 -8.21 -7.46
CA PHE A 11 -8.78 -9.48 -7.29
C PHE A 11 -9.62 -9.43 -6.02
N SER A 12 -10.62 -10.30 -5.97
CA SER A 12 -11.55 -10.36 -4.83
C SER A 12 -11.12 -11.37 -3.76
N SER A 13 -10.12 -12.22 -4.05
CA SER A 13 -9.69 -13.26 -3.11
C SER A 13 -8.19 -13.50 -3.15
N LYS A 14 -7.70 -14.09 -2.07
CA LYS A 14 -6.32 -14.53 -1.96
C LYS A 14 -5.97 -15.56 -3.05
N GLU A 15 -6.85 -16.50 -3.28
CA GLU A 15 -6.62 -17.61 -4.22
C GLU A 15 -6.39 -17.08 -5.63
N GLN A 16 -7.22 -16.13 -6.08
CA GLN A 16 -7.05 -15.51 -7.40
C GLN A 16 -5.75 -14.73 -7.49
N THR A 17 -5.42 -13.98 -6.44
CA THR A 17 -4.21 -13.17 -6.38
C THR A 17 -2.97 -14.03 -6.47
N LEU A 18 -2.86 -15.04 -5.61
CA LEU A 18 -1.68 -15.90 -5.55
C LEU A 18 -1.53 -16.75 -6.81
N SER A 19 -2.64 -17.22 -7.36
CA SER A 19 -2.62 -17.95 -8.62
C SER A 19 -2.07 -17.09 -9.77
N PHE A 20 -2.45 -15.81 -9.81
CA PHE A 20 -1.91 -14.87 -10.78
C PHE A 20 -0.40 -14.64 -10.57
N LEU A 21 0.01 -14.38 -9.33
CA LEU A 21 1.41 -14.08 -9.01
C LEU A 21 2.32 -15.29 -9.21
N ASP A 22 1.83 -16.50 -9.02
CA ASP A 22 2.61 -17.72 -9.19
C ASP A 22 3.00 -17.96 -10.66
N LYS A 23 2.40 -17.23 -11.60
CA LYS A 23 2.81 -17.26 -13.01
C LYS A 23 4.16 -16.58 -13.25
N PHE A 24 4.60 -15.73 -12.33
CA PHE A 24 5.88 -15.01 -12.45
C PHE A 24 6.97 -15.82 -11.74
N THR A 25 7.67 -16.65 -12.49
CA THR A 25 8.68 -17.56 -11.91
C THR A 25 10.09 -16.95 -11.88
N GLY A 26 10.36 -15.95 -12.72
CA GLY A 26 11.65 -15.25 -12.75
C GLY A 26 11.56 -13.88 -12.12
N ARG A 27 11.19 -12.89 -12.94
CA ARG A 27 11.01 -11.51 -12.45
C ARG A 27 9.79 -11.43 -11.53
N LYS A 28 9.95 -10.74 -10.40
CA LYS A 28 8.87 -10.50 -9.45
C LYS A 28 8.41 -9.05 -9.59
N PRO A 29 7.27 -8.79 -10.29
CA PRO A 29 6.81 -7.42 -10.49
C PRO A 29 6.37 -6.76 -9.20
N PHE A 30 6.46 -5.43 -9.20
CA PHE A 30 5.87 -4.59 -8.15
C PHE A 30 4.36 -4.65 -8.30
N VAL A 31 3.63 -4.90 -7.20
CA VAL A 31 2.17 -5.06 -7.26
C VAL A 31 1.45 -4.08 -6.35
N LYS A 32 0.24 -3.70 -6.76
CA LYS A 32 -0.63 -2.83 -5.97
C LYS A 32 -1.77 -3.67 -5.41
N ILE A 33 -2.00 -3.54 -4.10
CA ILE A 33 -3.12 -4.16 -3.39
C ILE A 33 -4.04 -3.05 -2.93
N GLY A 34 -5.28 -3.10 -3.36
CA GLY A 34 -6.29 -2.09 -3.01
C GLY A 34 -7.17 -2.51 -1.83
N MET A 35 -8.17 -1.66 -1.58
CA MET A 35 -9.04 -1.83 -0.42
C MET A 35 -9.83 -3.14 -0.45
N GLU A 36 -10.37 -3.53 -1.59
CA GLU A 36 -11.19 -4.74 -1.67
C GLU A 36 -10.42 -5.97 -1.19
N LEU A 37 -9.26 -6.22 -1.77
CA LEU A 37 -8.47 -7.39 -1.42
C LEU A 37 -7.95 -7.31 0.02
N PHE A 38 -7.47 -6.15 0.43
CA PHE A 38 -6.91 -5.99 1.77
C PHE A 38 -7.97 -6.17 2.85
N TYR A 39 -9.15 -5.60 2.66
CA TYR A 39 -10.22 -5.74 3.66
C TYR A 39 -10.84 -7.14 3.66
N ALA A 40 -10.83 -7.83 2.51
CA ALA A 40 -11.30 -9.20 2.45
C ALA A 40 -10.35 -10.19 3.13
N GLU A 41 -9.03 -10.01 2.93
CA GLU A 41 -8.03 -11.00 3.35
C GLU A 41 -7.18 -10.56 4.55
N GLY A 42 -7.21 -9.29 4.90
CA GLY A 42 -6.46 -8.74 6.02
C GLY A 42 -4.96 -8.66 5.77
N PRO A 43 -4.18 -8.32 6.83
CA PRO A 43 -2.72 -8.15 6.69
C PRO A 43 -1.97 -9.41 6.23
N ALA A 44 -2.54 -10.58 6.40
CA ALA A 44 -1.90 -11.82 5.98
C ALA A 44 -1.62 -11.86 4.48
N ILE A 45 -2.47 -11.23 3.64
CA ILE A 45 -2.24 -11.20 2.20
C ILE A 45 -0.94 -10.45 1.86
N VAL A 46 -0.64 -9.38 2.58
CA VAL A 46 0.59 -8.62 2.41
C VAL A 46 1.80 -9.50 2.69
N ARG A 47 1.77 -10.22 3.81
CA ARG A 47 2.88 -11.12 4.19
C ARG A 47 3.11 -12.22 3.17
N GLU A 48 2.04 -12.81 2.66
CA GLU A 48 2.15 -13.88 1.67
C GLU A 48 2.73 -13.38 0.36
N ILE A 49 2.32 -12.19 -0.09
CA ILE A 49 2.85 -11.60 -1.32
C ILE A 49 4.32 -11.19 -1.14
N LYS A 50 4.66 -10.61 0.01
CA LYS A 50 6.06 -10.28 0.33
C LYS A 50 6.93 -11.54 0.35
N ALA A 51 6.42 -12.63 0.90
CA ALA A 51 7.16 -13.89 0.97
C ALA A 51 7.47 -14.46 -0.44
N ARG A 52 6.69 -14.11 -1.44
CA ARG A 52 6.94 -14.48 -2.83
C ARG A 52 7.96 -13.58 -3.54
N GLY A 53 8.46 -12.54 -2.86
CA GLY A 53 9.50 -11.67 -3.38
C GLY A 53 9.02 -10.42 -4.09
N HIS A 54 7.74 -10.09 -4.00
CA HIS A 54 7.19 -8.88 -4.62
C HIS A 54 7.34 -7.67 -3.72
N GLN A 55 7.58 -6.50 -4.34
CA GLN A 55 7.35 -5.22 -3.67
C GLN A 55 5.87 -4.88 -3.75
N ILE A 56 5.35 -4.21 -2.73
CA ILE A 56 3.92 -3.94 -2.59
C ILE A 56 3.65 -2.45 -2.42
N PHE A 57 2.72 -1.95 -3.23
CA PHE A 57 2.05 -0.67 -3.00
C PHE A 57 0.69 -0.99 -2.36
N LEU A 58 0.54 -0.65 -1.08
CA LEU A 58 -0.73 -0.84 -0.38
C LEU A 58 -1.57 0.42 -0.53
N ASP A 59 -2.60 0.33 -1.37
CA ASP A 59 -3.39 1.48 -1.83
C ASP A 59 -4.70 1.57 -1.05
N LEU A 60 -4.62 2.13 0.16
CA LEU A 60 -5.79 2.27 1.04
C LEU A 60 -6.30 3.70 1.14
N LYS A 61 -5.51 4.69 0.72
CA LYS A 61 -5.86 6.11 0.72
C LYS A 61 -6.37 6.59 2.08
N LEU A 62 -5.52 6.48 3.10
CA LEU A 62 -5.90 6.86 4.45
C LEU A 62 -6.35 8.32 4.51
N HIS A 63 -7.43 8.55 5.26
CA HIS A 63 -8.00 9.87 5.42
C HIS A 63 -8.75 9.90 6.76
N ASP A 64 -8.10 10.44 7.77
CA ASP A 64 -8.63 10.50 9.13
C ASP A 64 -7.89 11.61 9.89
N ILE A 65 -8.21 11.79 11.17
CA ILE A 65 -7.49 12.76 12.00
C ILE A 65 -6.01 12.36 12.12
N PRO A 66 -5.10 13.32 12.31
CA PRO A 66 -3.65 13.04 12.26
C PRO A 66 -3.18 11.91 13.16
N ASN A 67 -3.69 11.81 14.38
CA ASN A 67 -3.27 10.77 15.31
C ASN A 67 -3.67 9.37 14.86
N THR A 68 -4.87 9.24 14.31
CA THR A 68 -5.35 7.94 13.78
C THR A 68 -4.52 7.50 12.58
N VAL A 69 -4.23 8.43 11.67
CA VAL A 69 -3.39 8.15 10.50
C VAL A 69 -1.97 7.76 10.93
N ARG A 70 -1.40 8.48 11.89
CA ARG A 70 -0.06 8.14 12.41
C ARG A 70 -0.01 6.71 12.94
N LYS A 71 -0.99 6.32 13.75
CA LYS A 71 -1.04 4.97 14.31
C LYS A 71 -1.25 3.89 13.23
N ALA A 72 -2.14 4.16 12.28
CA ALA A 72 -2.38 3.25 11.17
C ALA A 72 -1.11 3.06 10.33
N MET A 73 -0.41 4.14 10.02
CA MET A 73 0.84 4.10 9.25
C MET A 73 1.95 3.35 9.99
N SER A 74 1.99 3.43 11.31
CA SER A 74 2.92 2.63 12.11
C SER A 74 2.67 1.13 11.91
N VAL A 75 1.41 0.71 11.82
CA VAL A 75 1.06 -0.68 11.51
C VAL A 75 1.54 -1.05 10.10
N LEU A 76 1.28 -0.20 9.10
CA LEU A 76 1.70 -0.46 7.72
C LEU A 76 3.23 -0.55 7.61
N SER A 77 3.95 0.26 8.37
CA SER A 77 5.41 0.19 8.44
C SER A 77 5.89 -1.20 8.90
N ARG A 78 5.19 -1.78 9.86
CA ARG A 78 5.54 -3.12 10.37
C ARG A 78 5.13 -4.25 9.43
N LEU A 79 4.18 -4.00 8.52
CA LEU A 79 3.83 -4.97 7.48
C LEU A 79 4.87 -5.02 6.35
N ASP A 80 5.83 -4.11 6.39
CA ASP A 80 6.91 -4.03 5.41
C ASP A 80 6.42 -3.79 3.98
N VAL A 81 5.38 -2.98 3.83
CA VAL A 81 4.97 -2.49 2.51
C VAL A 81 6.03 -1.55 1.96
N ASP A 82 6.13 -1.45 0.65
CA ASP A 82 7.14 -0.63 -0.01
C ASP A 82 6.61 0.77 -0.36
N MET A 83 5.30 0.89 -0.50
CA MET A 83 4.63 2.14 -0.82
C MET A 83 3.22 2.12 -0.24
N CYS A 84 2.75 3.28 0.20
CA CYS A 84 1.37 3.45 0.65
C CYS A 84 0.92 4.89 0.37
N ASN A 85 -0.32 5.21 0.67
CA ASN A 85 -0.85 6.52 0.31
C ASN A 85 -1.87 7.07 1.29
N VAL A 86 -2.08 8.37 1.17
CA VAL A 86 -3.13 9.11 1.88
C VAL A 86 -3.88 9.99 0.88
N HIS A 87 -5.04 10.48 1.26
CA HIS A 87 -5.67 11.58 0.53
C HIS A 87 -4.99 12.89 0.91
N ALA A 88 -4.56 13.68 -0.09
CA ALA A 88 -3.96 14.98 0.15
C ALA A 88 -4.95 15.94 0.83
N ALA A 89 -6.25 15.74 0.59
CA ALA A 89 -7.31 16.55 1.19
C ALA A 89 -7.38 16.43 2.72
N GLY A 90 -6.66 15.49 3.32
CA GLY A 90 -6.64 15.28 4.77
C GLY A 90 -5.86 16.30 5.56
N THR A 91 -5.23 17.26 4.93
CA THR A 91 -4.47 18.37 5.51
C THR A 91 -2.98 18.07 5.71
N ILE A 92 -2.23 19.13 5.90
CA ILE A 92 -0.77 19.04 6.15
C ILE A 92 -0.50 18.25 7.43
N ASP A 93 -1.27 18.52 8.49
CA ASP A 93 -1.05 17.86 9.78
C ASP A 93 -1.26 16.36 9.68
N MET A 94 -2.28 15.91 8.93
CA MET A 94 -2.52 14.49 8.69
C MET A 94 -1.35 13.87 7.91
N MET A 95 -0.86 14.54 6.88
CA MET A 95 0.25 14.03 6.07
C MET A 95 1.55 13.95 6.87
N ARG A 96 1.81 14.93 7.77
CA ARG A 96 2.94 14.87 8.70
C ARG A 96 2.80 13.71 9.67
N GLY A 97 1.60 13.50 10.21
CA GLY A 97 1.32 12.33 11.04
C GLY A 97 1.59 11.02 10.32
N ALA A 98 1.22 10.94 9.05
CA ALA A 98 1.50 9.78 8.23
C ALA A 98 3.00 9.50 8.11
N LEU A 99 3.80 10.53 7.83
CA LEU A 99 5.25 10.39 7.74
C LEU A 99 5.87 9.94 9.08
N GLU A 100 5.41 10.52 10.18
CA GLU A 100 5.89 10.13 11.51
C GLU A 100 5.60 8.64 11.78
N GLY A 101 4.38 8.21 11.50
CA GLY A 101 3.97 6.82 11.74
C GLY A 101 4.74 5.83 10.88
N LEU A 102 5.04 6.19 9.63
CA LEU A 102 5.78 5.32 8.73
C LEU A 102 7.26 5.21 9.06
N THR A 103 7.84 6.21 9.71
CA THR A 103 9.27 6.25 9.96
C THR A 103 9.64 5.27 11.06
N ARG A 104 10.52 4.32 10.73
CA ARG A 104 11.02 3.30 11.67
C ARG A 104 12.14 3.90 12.53
N GLU A 105 12.49 3.16 13.59
CA GLU A 105 13.55 3.60 14.51
C GLU A 105 14.89 3.86 13.80
N ASP A 106 15.18 3.10 12.75
CA ASP A 106 16.41 3.27 11.96
C ASP A 106 16.31 4.40 10.94
N GLY A 107 15.19 5.14 10.90
CA GLY A 107 14.98 6.25 9.98
C GLY A 107 14.46 5.86 8.61
N THR A 108 14.34 4.57 8.29
CA THR A 108 13.76 4.13 7.02
C THR A 108 12.24 4.18 7.06
N ARG A 109 11.63 4.29 5.90
CA ARG A 109 10.18 4.25 5.75
C ARG A 109 9.78 3.84 4.34
N PRO A 110 8.55 3.31 4.17
CA PRO A 110 7.96 3.14 2.84
C PRO A 110 7.82 4.49 2.12
N LEU A 111 7.69 4.43 0.80
CA LEU A 111 7.30 5.62 0.03
C LEU A 111 5.87 5.99 0.38
N LEU A 112 5.64 7.28 0.57
CA LEU A 112 4.29 7.81 0.82
C LEU A 112 3.87 8.71 -0.33
N ILE A 113 2.69 8.43 -0.88
CA ILE A 113 2.10 9.23 -1.95
C ILE A 113 0.85 9.92 -1.41
N ALA A 114 0.68 11.19 -1.74
CA ALA A 114 -0.54 11.93 -1.45
C ALA A 114 -1.39 12.00 -2.72
N VAL A 115 -2.60 11.45 -2.64
CA VAL A 115 -3.52 11.40 -3.78
C VAL A 115 -4.35 12.67 -3.84
N THR A 116 -4.34 13.32 -5.00
CA THR A 116 -5.25 14.43 -5.30
C THR A 116 -6.31 13.93 -6.28
N GLN A 117 -7.55 14.34 -6.06
CA GLN A 117 -8.64 13.97 -6.97
C GLN A 117 -8.99 15.13 -7.87
N ILE A 118 -9.06 14.87 -9.16
CA ILE A 118 -9.46 15.85 -10.18
C ILE A 118 -10.76 15.33 -10.80
N GLY A 119 -11.88 15.89 -10.35
CA GLY A 119 -13.20 15.47 -10.83
C GLY A 119 -13.63 14.12 -10.27
N ARG A 120 -14.67 13.56 -10.88
CA ARG A 120 -15.23 12.26 -10.49
C ARG A 120 -15.02 11.25 -11.60
N ALA A 121 -14.80 10.00 -11.21
CA ALA A 121 -14.86 8.92 -12.18
C ALA A 121 -16.32 8.73 -12.60
N HIS A 122 -16.54 8.61 -13.88
CA HIS A 122 -17.85 8.29 -14.44
C HIS A 122 -18.01 6.79 -14.53
N VAL A 123 -19.14 6.32 -14.06
CA VAL A 123 -19.47 4.90 -14.11
C VAL A 123 -20.59 4.69 -15.09
#